data_336f6ed4332859554e26c1bb2d650ed1
#
_entry.id   336f6ed4332859554e26c1bb2d650ed1
#
_cell.length_a   1.000
_cell.length_b   1.000
_cell.length_c   1.000
_cell.angle_alpha   90.00
_cell.angle_beta   90.00
_cell.angle_gamma   90.00
#
_symmetry.space_group_name_H-M   'P 1'
#
loop_
_entity.id
_entity.type
_entity.pdbx_description
1 polymer ?
#
loop_
_entity_poly.entity_id
_entity_poly.type
_entity_poly.pdbx_seq_one_letter_code
_entity_poly.pdbx_strand_id
1 'polypeptide(L)'
;NHFNRVTDTCIPEEAAFRRIEGHLLHIWGQAKSEGKRYFPHEYMYQLLLSGNLEKYYEIDPKDSWLLAAAEKDLPIIVPGWEDSTCGNIFAAHCIEGSLQPSITKSGIEYMIYLADWYRDNADPGIGFFQIGGGIAGDFPICVVPMLHQDLQLKDIPVWSYFCQISDSTTSYGSYSGAVPNEKITWGKLNPETPKFIIESDATIVAPLVFAYLLGW
;
A
#
# COMPACT_ATOMS: atom_id res chain seq x y z
N ASN A 1 -26.83 17.44 -2.87
CA ASN A 1 -25.74 17.02 -1.98
C ASN A 1 -25.45 15.54 -2.25
N HIS A 2 -24.31 15.26 -2.87
CA HIS A 2 -23.87 13.90 -3.12
C HIS A 2 -23.09 13.39 -1.91
N PHE A 3 -23.50 12.23 -1.40
CA PHE A 3 -22.79 11.50 -0.36
C PHE A 3 -22.37 10.15 -0.90
N ASN A 4 -21.11 9.81 -0.72
CA ASN A 4 -20.59 8.48 -0.98
C ASN A 4 -20.67 7.66 0.30
N ARG A 5 -21.18 6.44 0.21
CA ARG A 5 -21.33 5.56 1.35
C ARG A 5 -20.15 4.60 1.45
N VAL A 6 -19.53 4.55 2.60
CA VAL A 6 -18.53 3.54 2.95
C VAL A 6 -19.06 2.82 4.19
N THR A 7 -19.54 1.61 4.02
CA THR A 7 -20.29 0.84 5.04
C THR A 7 -21.53 1.62 5.53
N ASP A 8 -21.58 2.00 6.79
CA ASP A 8 -22.61 2.83 7.42
C ASP A 8 -22.22 4.33 7.48
N THR A 9 -21.02 4.67 7.03
CA THR A 9 -20.52 6.04 7.02
C THR A 9 -20.83 6.73 5.70
N CYS A 10 -21.38 7.95 5.78
CA CYS A 10 -21.63 8.81 4.62
C CYS A 10 -20.56 9.88 4.51
N ILE A 11 -19.83 9.91 3.39
CA ILE A 11 -18.77 10.86 3.12
C ILE A 11 -19.28 11.92 2.14
N PRO A 12 -19.35 13.20 2.51
CA PRO A 12 -19.73 14.27 1.60
C PRO A 12 -18.70 14.43 0.48
N GLU A 13 -19.12 14.33 -0.77
CA GLU A 13 -18.21 14.42 -1.93
C GLU A 13 -17.44 15.74 -1.95
N GLU A 14 -18.15 16.88 -1.86
CA GLU A 14 -17.54 18.21 -1.91
C GLU A 14 -16.59 18.46 -0.71
N ALA A 15 -16.98 18.02 0.47
CA ALA A 15 -16.22 18.29 1.68
C ALA A 15 -14.97 17.40 1.83
N ALA A 16 -14.95 16.22 1.20
CA ALA A 16 -13.83 15.29 1.30
C ALA A 16 -13.01 15.24 0.01
N PHE A 17 -13.63 14.78 -1.10
CA PHE A 17 -12.86 14.50 -2.31
C PHE A 17 -12.48 15.77 -3.07
N ARG A 18 -13.41 16.70 -3.29
CA ARG A 18 -13.15 17.91 -4.11
C ARG A 18 -12.17 18.88 -3.45
N ARG A 19 -12.13 18.93 -2.13
CA ARG A 19 -11.13 19.75 -1.41
C ARG A 19 -9.71 19.26 -1.65
N ILE A 20 -9.51 17.93 -1.68
CA ILE A 20 -8.19 17.31 -1.90
C ILE A 20 -7.81 17.38 -3.37
N GLU A 21 -8.76 17.19 -4.29
CA GLU A 21 -8.55 17.17 -5.74
C GLU A 21 -7.78 18.40 -6.23
N GLY A 22 -8.20 19.60 -5.84
CA GLY A 22 -7.53 20.83 -6.26
C GLY A 22 -6.04 20.89 -5.88
N HIS A 23 -5.69 20.39 -4.71
CA HIS A 23 -4.30 20.30 -4.25
C HIS A 23 -3.51 19.24 -5.03
N LEU A 24 -4.11 18.08 -5.30
CA LEU A 24 -3.49 17.02 -6.11
C LEU A 24 -3.24 17.50 -7.53
N LEU A 25 -4.22 18.16 -8.13
CA LEU A 25 -4.10 18.74 -9.49
C LEU A 25 -2.94 19.74 -9.58
N HIS A 26 -2.74 20.55 -8.54
CA HIS A 26 -1.61 21.46 -8.50
C HIS A 26 -0.28 20.71 -8.50
N ILE A 27 -0.13 19.69 -7.66
CA ILE A 27 1.10 18.91 -7.53
C ILE A 27 1.38 18.11 -8.82
N TRP A 28 0.37 17.48 -9.40
CA TRP A 28 0.47 16.76 -10.68
C TRP A 28 0.82 17.71 -11.83
N GLY A 29 0.20 18.90 -11.87
CA GLY A 29 0.50 19.93 -12.84
C GLY A 29 1.93 20.43 -12.74
N GLN A 30 2.45 20.59 -11.54
CA GLN A 30 3.84 20.96 -11.30
C GLN A 30 4.78 19.85 -11.79
N ALA A 31 4.55 18.58 -11.44
CA ALA A 31 5.34 17.46 -11.94
C ALA A 31 5.38 17.41 -13.48
N LYS A 32 4.20 17.62 -14.13
CA LYS A 32 4.10 17.71 -15.59
C LYS A 32 4.99 18.84 -16.16
N SER A 33 4.92 20.03 -15.57
CA SER A 33 5.67 21.19 -16.05
C SER A 33 7.18 21.05 -15.86
N GLU A 34 7.60 20.34 -14.82
CA GLU A 34 8.99 20.06 -14.50
C GLU A 34 9.54 18.81 -15.19
N GLY A 35 8.71 18.04 -15.90
CA GLY A 35 9.09 16.76 -16.50
C GLY A 35 9.47 15.69 -15.48
N LYS A 36 8.98 15.81 -14.26
CA LYS A 36 9.24 14.86 -13.17
C LYS A 36 8.20 13.74 -13.13
N ARG A 37 8.61 12.63 -12.55
CA ARG A 37 7.78 11.44 -12.37
C ARG A 37 7.88 10.96 -10.93
N TYR A 38 6.76 10.64 -10.36
CA TYR A 38 6.69 10.18 -8.96
C TYR A 38 5.80 8.93 -8.85
N PHE A 39 6.02 8.16 -7.80
CA PHE A 39 5.07 7.12 -7.41
C PHE A 39 3.79 7.74 -6.84
N PRO A 40 2.65 7.04 -6.91
CA PRO A 40 1.39 7.52 -6.32
C PRO A 40 1.52 7.97 -4.86
N HIS A 41 2.25 7.23 -4.02
CA HIS A 41 2.45 7.60 -2.61
C HIS A 41 3.32 8.86 -2.45
N GLU A 42 4.30 9.10 -3.32
CA GLU A 42 5.15 10.28 -3.26
C GLU A 42 4.33 11.58 -3.50
N TYR A 43 3.31 11.51 -4.36
CA TYR A 43 2.37 12.63 -4.52
C TYR A 43 1.54 12.88 -3.26
N MET A 44 1.10 11.82 -2.58
CA MET A 44 0.40 11.95 -1.31
C MET A 44 1.31 12.51 -0.21
N TYR A 45 2.57 12.12 -0.18
CA TYR A 45 3.56 12.68 0.75
C TYR A 45 3.81 14.16 0.51
N GLN A 46 3.98 14.57 -0.74
CA GLN A 46 4.10 15.99 -1.10
C GLN A 46 2.88 16.78 -0.63
N LEU A 47 1.66 16.23 -0.82
CA LEU A 47 0.43 16.86 -0.37
C LEU A 47 0.38 17.01 1.15
N LEU A 48 0.66 15.94 1.90
CA LEU A 48 0.59 15.93 3.36
C LEU A 48 1.64 16.86 3.99
N LEU A 49 2.88 16.80 3.49
CA LEU A 49 3.99 17.59 4.01
C LEU A 49 3.96 19.08 3.57
N SER A 50 3.08 19.43 2.62
CA SER A 50 2.93 20.82 2.17
C SER A 50 2.28 21.75 3.21
N GLY A 51 1.62 21.20 4.24
CA GLY A 51 0.83 21.96 5.21
C GLY A 51 -0.53 22.45 4.67
N ASN A 52 -0.83 22.26 3.38
CA ASN A 52 -2.05 22.79 2.75
C ASN A 52 -3.34 22.15 3.29
N LEU A 53 -3.24 20.98 3.91
CA LEU A 53 -4.38 20.25 4.48
C LEU A 53 -4.65 20.57 5.96
N GLU A 54 -3.73 21.24 6.66
CA GLU A 54 -3.84 21.51 8.10
C GLU A 54 -5.17 22.18 8.50
N LYS A 55 -5.64 23.11 7.69
CA LYS A 55 -6.91 23.82 7.92
C LYS A 55 -8.17 22.93 7.82
N TYR A 56 -8.02 21.72 7.32
CA TYR A 56 -9.13 20.76 7.17
C TYR A 56 -9.09 19.63 8.21
N TYR A 57 -8.05 19.57 9.04
CA TYR A 57 -7.95 18.54 10.06
C TYR A 57 -8.98 18.77 11.17
N GLU A 58 -9.78 17.76 11.44
CA GLU A 58 -10.75 17.71 12.52
C GLU A 58 -10.26 16.83 13.68
N ILE A 59 -9.14 16.11 13.47
CA ILE A 59 -8.46 15.26 14.46
C ILE A 59 -7.02 15.71 14.60
N ASP A 60 -6.32 15.24 15.65
CA ASP A 60 -4.91 15.50 15.83
C ASP A 60 -4.11 14.85 14.66
N PRO A 61 -3.30 15.58 13.90
CA PRO A 61 -2.52 15.06 12.78
C PRO A 61 -1.65 13.86 13.15
N LYS A 62 -1.15 13.80 14.38
CA LYS A 62 -0.34 12.65 14.87
C LYS A 62 -1.09 11.32 14.93
N ASP A 63 -2.44 11.34 14.88
CA ASP A 63 -3.25 10.13 14.78
C ASP A 63 -3.34 9.59 13.33
N SER A 64 -2.75 10.30 12.35
CA SER A 64 -2.69 9.87 10.96
C SER A 64 -1.46 8.99 10.70
N TRP A 65 -1.69 7.70 10.46
CA TRP A 65 -0.62 6.78 10.08
C TRP A 65 0.06 7.17 8.75
N LEU A 66 -0.69 7.75 7.82
CA LEU A 66 -0.16 8.17 6.51
C LEU A 66 0.76 9.40 6.66
N LEU A 67 0.40 10.37 7.52
CA LEU A 67 1.28 11.50 7.83
C LEU A 67 2.55 11.01 8.55
N ALA A 68 2.42 10.11 9.51
CA ALA A 68 3.57 9.53 10.21
C ALA A 68 4.51 8.77 9.25
N ALA A 69 3.97 8.09 8.24
CA ALA A 69 4.74 7.43 7.20
C ALA A 69 5.46 8.46 6.30
N ALA A 70 4.78 9.55 5.92
CA ALA A 70 5.36 10.63 5.13
C ALA A 70 6.50 11.35 5.86
N GLU A 71 6.32 11.66 7.14
CA GLU A 71 7.35 12.31 7.99
C GLU A 71 8.61 11.45 8.16
N LYS A 72 8.45 10.12 8.11
CA LYS A 72 9.55 9.15 8.25
C LYS A 72 10.07 8.65 6.90
N ASP A 73 9.54 9.14 5.81
CA ASP A 73 9.86 8.68 4.45
C ASP A 73 9.81 7.14 4.31
N LEU A 74 8.78 6.52 4.90
CA LEU A 74 8.61 5.08 4.82
C LEU A 74 8.16 4.67 3.41
N PRO A 75 8.69 3.56 2.85
CA PRO A 75 8.24 3.09 1.56
C PRO A 75 6.77 2.63 1.62
N ILE A 76 5.92 3.22 0.80
CA ILE A 76 4.54 2.76 0.58
C ILE A 76 4.41 2.32 -0.87
N ILE A 77 3.96 1.10 -1.07
CA ILE A 77 3.71 0.53 -2.38
C ILE A 77 2.19 0.40 -2.55
N VAL A 78 1.66 1.01 -3.60
CA VAL A 78 0.22 1.03 -3.90
C VAL A 78 -0.03 0.30 -5.22
N PRO A 79 -0.05 -1.03 -5.22
CA PRO A 79 -0.30 -1.79 -6.44
C PRO A 79 -1.75 -1.58 -6.89
N GLY A 80 -1.94 -1.37 -8.19
CA GLY A 80 -3.29 -1.14 -8.73
C GLY A 80 -3.95 0.15 -8.23
N TRP A 81 -3.18 1.21 -7.98
CA TRP A 81 -3.69 2.51 -7.52
C TRP A 81 -4.73 3.11 -8.47
N GLU A 82 -4.73 2.66 -9.71
CA GLU A 82 -5.71 3.02 -10.73
C GLU A 82 -7.15 2.64 -10.32
N ASP A 83 -7.30 1.58 -9.51
CA ASP A 83 -8.56 1.18 -8.88
C ASP A 83 -8.80 1.97 -7.58
N SER A 84 -8.83 3.30 -7.71
CA SER A 84 -9.08 4.22 -6.60
C SER A 84 -9.71 5.53 -7.10
N THR A 85 -10.31 6.28 -6.18
CA THR A 85 -10.83 7.63 -6.48
C THR A 85 -9.73 8.54 -7.04
N CYS A 86 -8.53 8.51 -6.47
CA CYS A 86 -7.39 9.31 -6.97
C CYS A 86 -6.98 8.87 -8.38
N GLY A 87 -6.93 7.57 -8.66
CA GLY A 87 -6.63 7.04 -9.98
C GLY A 87 -7.66 7.45 -11.03
N ASN A 88 -8.95 7.40 -10.68
CA ASN A 88 -10.03 7.84 -11.56
C ASN A 88 -9.99 9.35 -11.86
N ILE A 89 -9.74 10.19 -10.85
CA ILE A 89 -9.55 11.63 -11.02
C ILE A 89 -8.36 11.90 -11.96
N PHE A 90 -7.24 11.25 -11.71
CA PHE A 90 -6.05 11.39 -12.53
C PHE A 90 -6.31 10.98 -13.99
N ALA A 91 -6.99 9.85 -14.21
CA ALA A 91 -7.36 9.38 -15.55
C ALA A 91 -8.29 10.35 -16.26
N ALA A 92 -9.30 10.93 -15.59
CA ALA A 92 -10.18 11.93 -16.16
C ALA A 92 -9.39 13.14 -16.67
N HIS A 93 -8.46 13.66 -15.89
CA HIS A 93 -7.61 14.78 -16.29
C HIS A 93 -6.60 14.44 -17.39
N CYS A 94 -6.20 13.18 -17.53
CA CYS A 94 -5.44 12.71 -18.69
C CYS A 94 -6.31 12.70 -19.96
N ILE A 95 -7.57 12.27 -19.86
CA ILE A 95 -8.53 12.27 -20.98
C ILE A 95 -8.80 13.70 -21.45
N GLU A 96 -8.96 14.64 -20.55
CA GLU A 96 -9.15 16.06 -20.85
C GLU A 96 -7.87 16.74 -21.39
N GLY A 97 -6.71 16.08 -21.31
CA GLY A 97 -5.43 16.60 -21.79
C GLY A 97 -4.71 17.56 -20.83
N SER A 98 -5.25 17.80 -19.64
CA SER A 98 -4.62 18.63 -18.62
C SER A 98 -3.41 17.94 -17.97
N LEU A 99 -3.44 16.61 -17.83
CA LEU A 99 -2.34 15.79 -17.33
C LEU A 99 -1.84 14.80 -18.39
N GLN A 100 -0.81 14.04 -18.02
CA GLN A 100 -0.23 12.97 -18.84
C GLN A 100 0.02 11.73 -17.97
N PRO A 101 -0.32 10.51 -18.44
CA PRO A 101 -0.09 9.27 -17.68
C PRO A 101 1.38 9.07 -17.29
N SER A 102 2.29 9.59 -18.12
CA SER A 102 3.73 9.41 -17.93
C SER A 102 4.32 10.10 -16.71
N ILE A 103 3.64 11.02 -16.06
CA ILE A 103 4.13 11.65 -14.82
C ILE A 103 4.07 10.73 -13.60
N THR A 104 3.22 9.68 -13.67
CA THR A 104 3.14 8.68 -12.60
C THR A 104 3.94 7.44 -12.96
N LYS A 105 4.76 6.97 -12.01
CA LYS A 105 5.48 5.71 -12.15
C LYS A 105 4.50 4.54 -12.08
N SER A 106 4.80 3.48 -12.81
CA SER A 106 3.94 2.31 -13.00
C SER A 106 4.06 1.28 -11.87
N GLY A 107 3.14 0.30 -11.86
CA GLY A 107 3.23 -0.87 -11.00
C GLY A 107 4.50 -1.72 -11.23
N ILE A 108 4.99 -1.76 -12.46
CA ILE A 108 6.27 -2.43 -12.76
C ILE A 108 7.44 -1.70 -12.09
N GLU A 109 7.45 -0.38 -12.11
CA GLU A 109 8.48 0.41 -11.40
C GLU A 109 8.36 0.24 -9.88
N TYR A 110 7.16 0.05 -9.34
CA TYR A 110 6.98 -0.33 -7.93
C TYR A 110 7.60 -1.70 -7.61
N MET A 111 7.44 -2.69 -8.50
CA MET A 111 8.05 -4.01 -8.28
C MET A 111 9.58 -3.94 -8.32
N ILE A 112 10.16 -3.14 -9.22
CA ILE A 112 11.60 -2.90 -9.28
C ILE A 112 12.07 -2.23 -7.97
N TYR A 113 11.38 -1.17 -7.54
CA TYR A 113 11.68 -0.49 -6.29
C TYR A 113 11.61 -1.44 -5.07
N LEU A 114 10.58 -2.28 -5.01
CA LEU A 114 10.43 -3.27 -3.94
C LEU A 114 11.55 -4.33 -3.98
N ALA A 115 11.97 -4.76 -5.16
CA ALA A 115 13.05 -5.71 -5.32
C ALA A 115 14.38 -5.16 -4.79
N ASP A 116 14.70 -3.91 -5.09
CA ASP A 116 15.89 -3.24 -4.57
C ASP A 116 15.79 -3.06 -3.05
N TRP A 117 14.66 -2.56 -2.56
CA TRP A 117 14.41 -2.41 -1.13
C TRP A 117 14.53 -3.74 -0.37
N TYR A 118 13.96 -4.83 -0.92
CA TYR A 118 14.03 -6.15 -0.29
C TYR A 118 15.47 -6.64 -0.20
N ARG A 119 16.25 -6.51 -1.26
CA ARG A 119 17.67 -6.92 -1.29
C ARG A 119 18.51 -6.15 -0.29
N ASP A 120 18.26 -4.85 -0.15
CA ASP A 120 19.02 -3.98 0.76
C ASP A 120 18.68 -4.22 2.24
N ASN A 121 17.51 -4.79 2.55
CA ASN A 121 17.01 -4.95 3.91
C ASN A 121 16.83 -6.41 4.34
N ALA A 122 17.12 -7.39 3.50
CA ALA A 122 16.80 -8.80 3.76
C ALA A 122 17.64 -9.44 4.90
N ASP A 123 18.77 -8.87 5.30
CA ASP A 123 19.58 -9.32 6.42
C ASP A 123 19.31 -8.46 7.67
N PRO A 124 18.96 -9.01 8.85
CA PRO A 124 18.94 -10.44 9.24
C PRO A 124 17.65 -11.20 8.89
N GLY A 125 16.69 -10.58 8.27
CA GLY A 125 15.42 -11.17 7.86
C GLY A 125 14.27 -10.19 7.93
N ILE A 126 13.31 -10.31 7.00
CA ILE A 126 12.11 -9.46 6.93
C ILE A 126 10.88 -10.33 7.19
N GLY A 127 10.03 -9.88 8.12
CA GLY A 127 8.72 -10.47 8.37
C GLY A 127 7.65 -9.88 7.44
N PHE A 128 6.64 -10.69 7.13
CA PHE A 128 5.46 -10.27 6.39
C PHE A 128 4.24 -10.30 7.30
N PHE A 129 3.74 -9.13 7.67
CA PHE A 129 2.53 -8.99 8.47
C PHE A 129 1.42 -8.44 7.58
N GLN A 130 0.38 -9.25 7.35
CA GLN A 130 -0.69 -8.96 6.41
C GLN A 130 -2.01 -8.71 7.14
N ILE A 131 -2.65 -7.60 6.81
CA ILE A 131 -4.02 -7.28 7.25
C ILE A 131 -4.91 -7.35 6.01
N GLY A 132 -5.87 -8.27 6.03
CA GLY A 132 -6.70 -8.57 4.87
C GLY A 132 -6.01 -9.46 3.84
N GLY A 133 -6.27 -9.22 2.55
CA GLY A 133 -5.77 -10.02 1.44
C GLY A 133 -5.72 -9.24 0.12
N GLY A 134 -5.93 -9.93 -0.99
CA GLY A 134 -5.95 -9.34 -2.33
C GLY A 134 -4.58 -8.82 -2.81
N ILE A 135 -4.61 -7.89 -3.75
CA ILE A 135 -3.41 -7.36 -4.41
C ILE A 135 -2.42 -6.70 -3.44
N ALA A 136 -2.91 -6.08 -2.37
CA ALA A 136 -2.08 -5.43 -1.36
C ALA A 136 -1.14 -6.43 -0.64
N GLY A 137 -1.57 -7.68 -0.49
CA GLY A 137 -0.75 -8.74 0.06
C GLY A 137 0.02 -9.53 -1.00
N ASP A 138 -0.62 -9.87 -2.13
CA ASP A 138 0.00 -10.71 -3.15
C ASP A 138 1.14 -10.01 -3.90
N PHE A 139 0.97 -8.77 -4.24
CA PHE A 139 1.97 -7.99 -4.97
C PHE A 139 3.33 -7.97 -4.24
N PRO A 140 3.42 -7.52 -2.96
CA PRO A 140 4.71 -7.45 -2.29
C PRO A 140 5.28 -8.82 -1.92
N ILE A 141 4.47 -9.81 -1.55
CA ILE A 141 5.00 -11.12 -1.17
C ILE A 141 5.66 -11.84 -2.35
N CYS A 142 5.26 -11.53 -3.59
CA CYS A 142 5.78 -12.11 -4.82
C CYS A 142 7.18 -11.60 -5.21
N VAL A 143 7.73 -10.59 -4.54
CA VAL A 143 9.08 -10.12 -4.82
C VAL A 143 10.12 -11.24 -4.66
N VAL A 144 9.99 -12.09 -3.63
CA VAL A 144 10.95 -13.16 -3.37
C VAL A 144 10.95 -14.24 -4.47
N PRO A 145 9.79 -14.84 -4.85
CA PRO A 145 9.78 -15.75 -5.99
C PRO A 145 10.30 -15.12 -7.28
N MET A 146 10.02 -13.86 -7.55
CA MET A 146 10.57 -13.15 -8.71
C MET A 146 12.10 -13.08 -8.65
N LEU A 147 12.68 -12.72 -7.49
CA LEU A 147 14.14 -12.67 -7.32
C LEU A 147 14.80 -14.04 -7.51
N HIS A 148 14.15 -15.12 -7.02
CA HIS A 148 14.69 -16.48 -7.11
C HIS A 148 14.48 -17.11 -8.49
N GLN A 149 13.29 -17.00 -9.06
CA GLN A 149 12.88 -17.76 -10.24
C GLN A 149 13.19 -17.02 -11.54
N ASP A 150 12.90 -15.72 -11.59
CA ASP A 150 13.06 -14.92 -12.80
C ASP A 150 14.47 -14.33 -12.90
N LEU A 151 15.02 -13.81 -11.79
CA LEU A 151 16.38 -13.27 -11.75
C LEU A 151 17.44 -14.31 -11.34
N GLN A 152 17.03 -15.51 -10.91
CA GLN A 152 17.90 -16.62 -10.53
C GLN A 152 18.94 -16.28 -9.45
N LEU A 153 18.60 -15.36 -8.54
CA LEU A 153 19.44 -14.99 -7.41
C LEU A 153 19.37 -16.05 -6.32
N LYS A 154 20.52 -16.55 -5.85
CA LYS A 154 20.60 -17.69 -4.91
C LYS A 154 20.69 -17.29 -3.45
N ASP A 155 21.21 -16.08 -3.17
CA ASP A 155 21.54 -15.64 -1.83
C ASP A 155 20.49 -14.71 -1.22
N ILE A 156 19.29 -14.71 -1.76
CA ILE A 156 18.17 -13.92 -1.24
C ILE A 156 17.37 -14.79 -0.26
N PRO A 157 17.21 -14.39 1.01
CA PRO A 157 16.38 -15.13 1.95
C PRO A 157 14.89 -15.04 1.54
N VAL A 158 14.10 -16.05 1.92
CA VAL A 158 12.63 -15.95 1.88
C VAL A 158 12.14 -15.09 3.03
N TRP A 159 10.84 -14.73 3.03
CA TRP A 159 10.24 -14.05 4.17
C TRP A 159 10.41 -14.85 5.44
N SER A 160 10.97 -14.22 6.48
CA SER A 160 11.39 -14.87 7.72
C SER A 160 10.26 -15.11 8.72
N TYR A 161 9.11 -14.47 8.49
CA TYR A 161 7.93 -14.55 9.33
C TYR A 161 6.71 -14.26 8.47
N PHE A 162 5.58 -14.87 8.76
CA PHE A 162 4.30 -14.57 8.12
C PHE A 162 3.17 -14.55 9.15
N CYS A 163 2.39 -13.49 9.15
CA CYS A 163 1.14 -13.42 9.90
C CYS A 163 0.08 -12.78 9.02
N GLN A 164 -1.10 -13.36 8.97
CA GLN A 164 -2.26 -12.77 8.29
C GLN A 164 -3.43 -12.68 9.26
N ILE A 165 -4.02 -11.49 9.34
CA ILE A 165 -5.31 -11.26 9.99
C ILE A 165 -6.32 -11.01 8.87
N SER A 166 -7.35 -11.86 8.77
CA SER A 166 -8.38 -11.75 7.72
C SER A 166 -9.67 -12.43 8.18
N ASP A 167 -10.79 -11.89 7.78
CA ASP A 167 -12.12 -12.50 7.92
C ASP A 167 -12.46 -13.44 6.75
N SER A 168 -11.55 -13.58 5.78
CA SER A 168 -11.73 -14.49 4.63
C SER A 168 -11.59 -15.93 5.08
N THR A 169 -12.58 -16.74 4.74
CA THR A 169 -12.51 -18.20 4.91
C THR A 169 -11.50 -18.81 3.94
N THR A 170 -10.98 -19.98 4.30
CA THR A 170 -10.12 -20.77 3.41
C THR A 170 -10.82 -21.01 2.06
N SER A 171 -10.15 -20.63 0.97
CA SER A 171 -10.64 -20.84 -0.38
C SER A 171 -9.51 -21.17 -1.34
N TYR A 172 -9.78 -22.08 -2.27
CA TYR A 172 -8.80 -22.51 -3.27
C TYR A 172 -8.79 -21.54 -4.46
N GLY A 173 -7.59 -21.15 -4.90
CA GLY A 173 -7.40 -20.21 -6.01
C GLY A 173 -7.64 -18.73 -5.65
N SER A 174 -7.87 -18.40 -4.38
CA SER A 174 -7.97 -17.04 -3.87
C SER A 174 -6.78 -16.71 -2.98
N TYR A 175 -6.08 -15.63 -3.25
CA TYR A 175 -4.95 -15.23 -2.40
C TYR A 175 -5.39 -14.93 -0.96
N SER A 176 -6.52 -14.27 -0.78
CA SER A 176 -7.03 -13.89 0.56
C SER A 176 -7.33 -15.08 1.45
N GLY A 177 -7.82 -16.17 0.90
CA GLY A 177 -8.13 -17.42 1.61
C GLY A 177 -7.08 -18.53 1.42
N ALA A 178 -5.93 -18.24 0.79
CA ALA A 178 -4.88 -19.21 0.55
C ALA A 178 -4.15 -19.58 1.86
N VAL A 179 -4.07 -20.87 2.13
CA VAL A 179 -3.34 -21.39 3.29
C VAL A 179 -1.83 -21.19 3.15
N PRO A 180 -1.07 -21.13 4.26
CA PRO A 180 0.38 -20.91 4.22
C PRO A 180 1.16 -21.93 3.37
N ASN A 181 0.67 -23.16 3.25
CA ASN A 181 1.30 -24.19 2.42
C ASN A 181 1.38 -23.80 0.94
N GLU A 182 0.41 -23.07 0.42
CA GLU A 182 0.49 -22.53 -0.94
C GLU A 182 1.65 -21.54 -1.07
N LYS A 183 1.86 -20.68 -0.07
CA LYS A 183 2.96 -19.71 -0.05
C LYS A 183 4.33 -20.39 -0.03
N ILE A 184 4.44 -21.56 0.63
CA ILE A 184 5.65 -22.38 0.65
C ILE A 184 5.91 -22.97 -0.76
N THR A 185 4.90 -23.54 -1.41
CA THR A 185 5.05 -24.12 -2.74
C THR A 185 5.44 -23.10 -3.82
N TRP A 186 5.08 -21.85 -3.63
CA TRP A 186 5.47 -20.73 -4.49
C TRP A 186 6.84 -20.13 -4.14
N GLY A 187 7.54 -20.65 -3.12
CA GLY A 187 8.86 -20.15 -2.71
C GLY A 187 8.84 -18.80 -1.98
N LYS A 188 7.68 -18.43 -1.42
CA LYS A 188 7.54 -17.20 -0.61
C LYS A 188 8.03 -17.41 0.82
N LEU A 189 7.83 -18.61 1.38
CA LEU A 189 8.17 -19.03 2.74
C LEU A 189 8.88 -20.37 2.72
N ASN A 190 9.65 -20.66 3.78
CA ASN A 190 10.14 -22.01 4.06
C ASN A 190 9.14 -22.79 4.93
N PRO A 191 9.21 -24.13 4.96
CA PRO A 191 8.40 -24.95 5.87
C PRO A 191 8.57 -24.54 7.35
N GLU A 192 9.77 -24.17 7.75
CA GLU A 192 10.14 -23.79 9.12
C GLU A 192 9.82 -22.33 9.45
N THR A 193 9.47 -21.49 8.46
CA THR A 193 9.09 -20.09 8.70
C THR A 193 7.93 -20.04 9.69
N PRO A 194 8.06 -19.30 10.81
CA PRO A 194 6.93 -19.05 11.70
C PRO A 194 5.77 -18.38 10.93
N LYS A 195 4.59 -18.98 10.99
CA LYS A 195 3.45 -18.54 10.21
C LYS A 195 2.15 -18.69 10.98
N PHE A 196 1.34 -17.64 10.94
CA PHE A 196 0.09 -17.52 11.69
C PHE A 196 -1.03 -17.03 10.79
N ILE A 197 -2.19 -17.65 10.91
CA ILE A 197 -3.44 -17.19 10.30
C ILE A 197 -4.41 -16.90 11.43
N ILE A 198 -4.91 -15.69 11.47
CA ILE A 198 -5.90 -15.22 12.45
C ILE A 198 -7.17 -14.91 11.68
N GLU A 199 -8.14 -15.82 11.78
CA GLU A 199 -9.45 -15.65 11.16
C GLU A 199 -10.32 -14.75 12.06
N SER A 200 -10.25 -13.45 11.79
CA SER A 200 -11.02 -12.44 12.55
C SER A 200 -11.04 -11.11 11.81
N ASP A 201 -11.94 -10.25 12.26
CA ASP A 201 -11.96 -8.85 11.84
C ASP A 201 -10.69 -8.12 12.35
N ALA A 202 -9.98 -7.50 11.42
CA ALA A 202 -8.73 -6.79 11.71
C ALA A 202 -8.94 -5.57 12.62
N THR A 203 -10.11 -4.95 12.59
CA THR A 203 -10.44 -3.81 13.48
C THR A 203 -10.50 -4.21 14.95
N ILE A 204 -10.68 -5.50 15.24
CA ILE A 204 -10.65 -6.06 16.59
C ILE A 204 -9.24 -6.49 16.96
N VAL A 205 -8.59 -7.28 16.09
CA VAL A 205 -7.35 -7.97 16.43
C VAL A 205 -6.12 -7.09 16.26
N ALA A 206 -6.03 -6.30 15.20
CA ALA A 206 -4.82 -5.52 14.93
C ALA A 206 -4.52 -4.50 16.04
N PRO A 207 -5.49 -3.73 16.60
CA PRO A 207 -5.22 -2.85 17.71
C PRO A 207 -4.67 -3.56 18.96
N LEU A 208 -5.17 -4.76 19.25
CA LEU A 208 -4.70 -5.56 20.40
C LEU A 208 -3.26 -6.03 20.21
N VAL A 209 -2.93 -6.49 19.00
CA VAL A 209 -1.55 -6.89 18.66
C VAL A 209 -0.61 -5.69 18.75
N PHE A 210 -1.00 -4.54 18.20
CA PHE A 210 -0.15 -3.34 18.23
C PHE A 210 -0.02 -2.76 19.64
N ALA A 211 -1.08 -2.76 20.45
CA ALA A 211 -1.01 -2.35 21.86
C ALA A 211 -0.03 -3.22 22.63
N TYR A 212 -0.11 -4.56 22.47
CA TYR A 212 0.85 -5.48 23.10
C TYR A 212 2.28 -5.22 22.68
N LEU A 213 2.54 -5.01 21.38
CA LEU A 213 3.89 -4.73 20.87
C LEU A 213 4.45 -3.39 21.37
N LEU A 214 3.60 -2.42 21.63
CA LEU A 214 3.96 -1.11 22.17
C LEU A 214 4.09 -1.10 23.70
N GLY A 215 3.76 -2.22 24.37
CA GLY A 215 3.85 -2.35 25.83
C GLY A 215 2.69 -1.69 26.58
N TRP A 216 1.52 -1.62 25.98
CA TRP A 216 0.30 -1.05 26.57
C TRP A 216 -0.53 -2.13 27.25
#